data_3b2ab1a7aee811c952a9e6ea42af28c9
#
_entry.id   3b2ab1a7aee811c952a9e6ea42af28c9
#
_cell.length_a   1.000
_cell.length_b   1.000
_cell.length_c   1.000
_cell.angle_alpha   90.00
_cell.angle_beta   90.00
_cell.angle_gamma   90.00
#
_symmetry.space_group_name_H-M   'P 1'
#
loop_
_entity.id
_entity.type
_entity.pdbx_description
1 polymer ?
#
loop_
_entity_poly.entity_id
_entity_poly.type
_entity_poly.pdbx_seq_one_letter_code
_entity_poly.pdbx_strand_id
1 'polypeptide(L)'
;MQGFGVHTSMWTMNWDKPGAERAVAAAAHYGMDFIEIALLNAPAVDAAHSRALLEKHGLKAICSLGLPQNAWASVRPDRAIEHLKVALDKAADMGCLALSGVTYGGIGERTGVPPTQNEIDNVATALEAAARHAKSRGLLLGIEPVNRYENHLLNTGWQAVALVEKVGAENMFIHLDTYHMNIEEKGAANGILDARKYLKYIHLSESDRGTPGCGTCDWDEVFAALAAIGFTGGLAMESFINMPPEIAHGLSVWRPVAKDESEVMENGLPFLRNKAKQYKLI
;
A
#
# COMPACT_ATOMS: atom_id res chain seq x y z
N MET A 1 -2.81 0.62 -12.82
CA MET A 1 -3.86 0.84 -11.80
C MET A 1 -4.44 2.22 -12.08
N GLN A 2 -5.72 2.34 -12.19
CA GLN A 2 -6.43 3.62 -12.36
C GLN A 2 -7.77 3.49 -11.66
N GLY A 3 -8.33 4.62 -11.20
CA GLY A 3 -9.63 4.66 -10.56
C GLY A 3 -9.57 4.58 -9.04
N PHE A 4 -10.71 4.29 -8.42
CA PHE A 4 -10.87 4.17 -6.98
C PHE A 4 -10.83 2.71 -6.52
N GLY A 5 -10.01 2.46 -5.51
CA GLY A 5 -9.91 1.17 -4.84
C GLY A 5 -10.04 1.28 -3.33
N VAL A 6 -9.90 0.15 -2.69
CA VAL A 6 -9.97 0.03 -1.24
C VAL A 6 -9.04 -1.07 -0.73
N HIS A 7 -8.36 -0.82 0.39
CA HIS A 7 -7.58 -1.82 1.08
C HIS A 7 -8.48 -2.79 1.87
N THR A 8 -8.15 -4.07 1.89
CA THR A 8 -8.98 -5.11 2.54
C THR A 8 -9.11 -4.98 4.05
N SER A 9 -8.25 -4.17 4.71
CA SER A 9 -8.35 -3.84 6.15
C SER A 9 -9.73 -3.34 6.56
N MET A 10 -10.50 -2.79 5.63
CA MET A 10 -11.88 -2.38 5.85
C MET A 10 -12.76 -3.55 6.33
N TRP A 11 -12.49 -4.77 5.89
CA TRP A 11 -13.35 -5.93 6.15
C TRP A 11 -12.60 -7.13 6.71
N THR A 12 -11.34 -7.31 6.32
CA THR A 12 -10.52 -8.45 6.75
C THR A 12 -9.02 -8.18 6.54
N MET A 13 -8.23 -8.69 7.48
CA MET A 13 -6.77 -8.82 7.32
C MET A 13 -6.37 -10.24 6.93
N ASN A 14 -7.32 -11.18 6.91
CA ASN A 14 -7.05 -12.56 6.56
C ASN A 14 -7.67 -12.89 5.19
N TRP A 15 -6.81 -13.19 4.21
CA TRP A 15 -7.24 -13.54 2.86
C TRP A 15 -7.46 -15.04 2.71
N ASP A 16 -8.35 -15.59 3.56
CA ASP A 16 -8.95 -16.92 3.39
C ASP A 16 -10.23 -16.83 2.51
N LYS A 17 -10.86 -17.97 2.22
CA LYS A 17 -12.06 -17.97 1.37
C LYS A 17 -13.18 -17.08 1.90
N PRO A 18 -13.60 -17.17 3.18
CA PRO A 18 -14.64 -16.29 3.70
C PRO A 18 -14.26 -14.80 3.69
N GLY A 19 -13.01 -14.49 4.04
CA GLY A 19 -12.49 -13.12 4.03
C GLY A 19 -12.45 -12.53 2.62
N ALA A 20 -11.98 -13.30 1.65
CA ALA A 20 -11.94 -12.90 0.24
C ALA A 20 -13.37 -12.67 -0.31
N GLU A 21 -14.30 -13.59 -0.07
CA GLU A 21 -15.70 -13.47 -0.50
C GLU A 21 -16.37 -12.22 0.08
N ARG A 22 -16.18 -11.97 1.39
CA ARG A 22 -16.69 -10.77 2.06
C ARG A 22 -16.13 -9.49 1.45
N ALA A 23 -14.79 -9.39 1.35
CA ALA A 23 -14.12 -8.17 0.90
C ALA A 23 -14.42 -7.85 -0.57
N VAL A 24 -14.40 -8.86 -1.45
CA VAL A 24 -14.68 -8.68 -2.89
C VAL A 24 -16.14 -8.29 -3.11
N ALA A 25 -17.10 -8.94 -2.43
CA ALA A 25 -18.51 -8.58 -2.53
C ALA A 25 -18.77 -7.15 -2.04
N ALA A 26 -18.14 -6.74 -0.93
CA ALA A 26 -18.27 -5.38 -0.40
C ALA A 26 -17.63 -4.35 -1.35
N ALA A 27 -16.41 -4.57 -1.84
CA ALA A 27 -15.75 -3.67 -2.78
C ALA A 27 -16.61 -3.49 -4.07
N ALA A 28 -17.17 -4.57 -4.60
CA ALA A 28 -18.06 -4.52 -5.75
C ALA A 28 -19.37 -3.75 -5.45
N HIS A 29 -19.95 -3.96 -4.27
CA HIS A 29 -21.15 -3.25 -3.82
C HIS A 29 -20.94 -1.73 -3.79
N TYR A 30 -19.79 -1.27 -3.30
CA TYR A 30 -19.45 0.16 -3.26
C TYR A 30 -18.88 0.71 -4.57
N GLY A 31 -18.88 -0.10 -5.64
CA GLY A 31 -18.46 0.32 -6.98
C GLY A 31 -16.98 0.69 -7.04
N MET A 32 -16.11 -0.15 -6.45
CA MET A 32 -14.67 -0.01 -6.57
C MET A 32 -14.17 -0.52 -7.91
N ASP A 33 -13.13 0.12 -8.47
CA ASP A 33 -12.46 -0.32 -9.69
C ASP A 33 -11.45 -1.43 -9.40
N PHE A 34 -10.90 -1.43 -8.18
CA PHE A 34 -9.93 -2.43 -7.74
C PHE A 34 -9.93 -2.62 -6.21
N ILE A 35 -9.31 -3.70 -5.77
CA ILE A 35 -9.11 -4.02 -4.36
C ILE A 35 -7.62 -4.24 -4.08
N GLU A 36 -7.15 -3.78 -2.93
CA GLU A 36 -5.80 -4.09 -2.44
C GLU A 36 -5.88 -5.16 -1.36
N ILE A 37 -5.19 -6.26 -1.61
CA ILE A 37 -5.21 -7.47 -0.79
C ILE A 37 -3.99 -7.46 0.15
N ALA A 38 -4.23 -7.42 1.46
CA ALA A 38 -3.19 -7.64 2.46
C ALA A 38 -2.68 -9.09 2.37
N LEU A 39 -1.53 -9.30 1.74
CA LEU A 39 -0.95 -10.62 1.46
C LEU A 39 -0.02 -11.06 2.60
N LEU A 40 -0.57 -11.18 3.82
CA LEU A 40 0.22 -11.48 5.01
C LEU A 40 0.75 -12.92 5.07
N ASN A 41 0.07 -13.86 4.40
CA ASN A 41 0.45 -15.27 4.35
C ASN A 41 0.28 -15.83 2.93
N ALA A 42 1.12 -15.39 2.01
CA ALA A 42 1.06 -15.76 0.60
C ALA A 42 0.98 -17.29 0.35
N PRO A 43 1.74 -18.16 1.06
CA PRO A 43 1.64 -19.61 0.85
C PRO A 43 0.26 -20.19 1.08
N ALA A 44 -0.52 -19.65 2.03
CA ALA A 44 -1.84 -20.18 2.40
C ALA A 44 -2.98 -19.75 1.46
N VAL A 45 -2.73 -18.79 0.56
CA VAL A 45 -3.77 -18.25 -0.32
C VAL A 45 -4.14 -19.23 -1.43
N ASP A 46 -5.45 -19.48 -1.60
CA ASP A 46 -6.02 -20.17 -2.76
C ASP A 46 -6.11 -19.19 -3.95
N ALA A 47 -5.07 -19.17 -4.78
CA ALA A 47 -4.97 -18.24 -5.90
C ALA A 47 -6.04 -18.47 -6.97
N ALA A 48 -6.41 -19.73 -7.23
CA ALA A 48 -7.42 -20.05 -8.23
C ALA A 48 -8.81 -19.56 -7.80
N HIS A 49 -9.17 -19.76 -6.53
CA HIS A 49 -10.41 -19.23 -5.95
C HIS A 49 -10.42 -17.69 -5.99
N SER A 50 -9.32 -17.05 -5.57
CA SER A 50 -9.20 -15.59 -5.55
C SER A 50 -9.34 -14.99 -6.95
N ARG A 51 -8.67 -15.56 -7.95
CA ARG A 51 -8.80 -15.13 -9.36
C ARG A 51 -10.23 -15.25 -9.86
N ALA A 52 -10.86 -16.41 -9.69
CA ALA A 52 -12.23 -16.62 -10.13
C ALA A 52 -13.21 -15.66 -9.47
N LEU A 53 -13.00 -15.35 -8.18
CA LEU A 53 -13.82 -14.41 -7.43
C LEU A 53 -13.67 -12.97 -7.96
N LEU A 54 -12.44 -12.51 -8.18
CA LEU A 54 -12.15 -11.18 -8.74
C LEU A 54 -12.74 -11.03 -10.15
N GLU A 55 -12.54 -12.02 -11.02
CA GLU A 55 -13.10 -12.05 -12.37
C GLU A 55 -14.63 -12.00 -12.36
N LYS A 56 -15.28 -12.80 -11.51
CA LYS A 56 -16.74 -12.83 -11.34
C LYS A 56 -17.32 -11.45 -10.99
N HIS A 57 -16.59 -10.66 -10.19
CA HIS A 57 -17.03 -9.32 -9.77
C HIS A 57 -16.48 -8.18 -10.62
N GLY A 58 -15.66 -8.48 -11.63
CA GLY A 58 -15.05 -7.49 -12.51
C GLY A 58 -14.03 -6.58 -11.82
N LEU A 59 -13.50 -6.99 -10.66
CA LEU A 59 -12.53 -6.23 -9.88
C LEU A 59 -11.11 -6.53 -10.31
N LYS A 60 -10.30 -5.49 -10.50
CA LYS A 60 -8.84 -5.61 -10.55
C LYS A 60 -8.31 -5.77 -9.13
N ALA A 61 -7.07 -6.27 -9.00
CA ALA A 61 -6.44 -6.40 -7.69
C ALA A 61 -4.97 -6.02 -7.74
N ILE A 62 -4.48 -5.55 -6.60
CA ILE A 62 -3.07 -5.50 -6.25
C ILE A 62 -2.90 -6.18 -4.90
N CYS A 63 -1.66 -6.56 -4.57
CA CYS A 63 -1.33 -7.07 -3.25
C CYS A 63 -0.39 -6.12 -2.53
N SER A 64 -0.44 -6.12 -1.20
CA SER A 64 0.55 -5.45 -0.35
C SER A 64 1.02 -6.35 0.78
N LEU A 65 2.24 -6.11 1.23
CA LEU A 65 2.82 -6.75 2.40
C LEU A 65 3.92 -5.88 3.04
N GLY A 66 4.24 -6.19 4.30
CA GLY A 66 5.52 -5.88 4.92
C GLY A 66 6.30 -7.18 5.15
N LEU A 67 7.63 -7.12 5.08
CA LEU A 67 8.48 -8.28 5.31
C LEU A 67 8.44 -8.72 6.77
N PRO A 68 8.35 -10.01 7.06
CA PRO A 68 8.46 -10.51 8.43
C PRO A 68 9.90 -10.34 8.96
N GLN A 69 10.05 -10.29 10.28
CA GLN A 69 11.35 -10.00 10.93
C GLN A 69 12.49 -10.91 10.49
N ASN A 70 12.20 -12.15 10.18
CA ASN A 70 13.21 -13.11 9.70
C ASN A 70 13.59 -12.92 8.22
N ALA A 71 12.96 -11.96 7.53
CA ALA A 71 13.21 -11.63 6.14
C ALA A 71 13.37 -10.10 5.89
N TRP A 72 13.67 -9.28 6.91
CA TRP A 72 13.97 -7.87 6.71
C TRP A 72 15.14 -7.70 5.74
N ALA A 73 14.92 -6.96 4.66
CA ALA A 73 15.90 -6.84 3.57
C ALA A 73 17.20 -6.17 4.00
N SER A 74 17.14 -5.23 4.95
CA SER A 74 18.30 -4.50 5.48
C SER A 74 19.39 -5.42 6.06
N VAL A 75 18.96 -6.55 6.66
CA VAL A 75 19.89 -7.50 7.35
C VAL A 75 19.92 -8.89 6.73
N ARG A 76 18.90 -9.26 5.94
CA ARG A 76 18.76 -10.60 5.34
C ARG A 76 18.23 -10.51 3.90
N PRO A 77 18.99 -9.88 2.99
CA PRO A 77 18.52 -9.66 1.62
C PRO A 77 18.14 -10.96 0.89
N ASP A 78 18.87 -12.05 1.10
CA ASP A 78 18.57 -13.35 0.50
C ASP A 78 17.19 -13.88 0.95
N ARG A 79 16.86 -13.76 2.24
CA ARG A 79 15.56 -14.16 2.77
C ARG A 79 14.44 -13.27 2.29
N ALA A 80 14.70 -11.97 2.16
CA ALA A 80 13.76 -11.04 1.55
C ALA A 80 13.44 -11.42 0.10
N ILE A 81 14.45 -11.75 -0.70
CA ILE A 81 14.30 -12.21 -2.09
C ILE A 81 13.43 -13.47 -2.15
N GLU A 82 13.70 -14.48 -1.32
CA GLU A 82 12.90 -15.70 -1.25
C GLU A 82 11.43 -15.38 -0.93
N HIS A 83 11.20 -14.56 0.11
CA HIS A 83 9.85 -14.20 0.55
C HIS A 83 9.07 -13.40 -0.52
N LEU A 84 9.73 -12.39 -1.12
CA LEU A 84 9.12 -11.57 -2.16
C LEU A 84 8.79 -12.38 -3.44
N LYS A 85 9.63 -13.34 -3.83
CA LYS A 85 9.33 -14.21 -4.97
C LYS A 85 8.07 -15.05 -4.74
N VAL A 86 7.93 -15.64 -3.56
CA VAL A 86 6.71 -16.41 -3.20
C VAL A 86 5.46 -15.52 -3.26
N ALA A 87 5.55 -14.30 -2.71
CA ALA A 87 4.44 -13.35 -2.75
C ALA A 87 4.10 -12.89 -4.18
N LEU A 88 5.12 -12.61 -4.99
CA LEU A 88 4.97 -12.22 -6.39
C LEU A 88 4.35 -13.34 -7.24
N ASP A 89 4.80 -14.57 -7.06
CA ASP A 89 4.19 -15.72 -7.75
C ASP A 89 2.72 -15.87 -7.39
N LYS A 90 2.39 -15.74 -6.10
CA LYS A 90 1.02 -15.81 -5.64
C LYS A 90 0.16 -14.67 -6.20
N ALA A 91 0.67 -13.43 -6.17
CA ALA A 91 -0.03 -12.27 -6.75
C ALA A 91 -0.28 -12.45 -8.26
N ALA A 92 0.71 -12.96 -9.01
CA ALA A 92 0.55 -13.26 -10.44
C ALA A 92 -0.49 -14.36 -10.67
N ASP A 93 -0.48 -15.42 -9.87
CA ASP A 93 -1.44 -16.53 -9.98
C ASP A 93 -2.88 -16.07 -9.67
N MET A 94 -3.06 -15.09 -8.77
CA MET A 94 -4.35 -14.43 -8.53
C MET A 94 -4.78 -13.48 -9.65
N GLY A 95 -3.90 -13.12 -10.59
CA GLY A 95 -4.18 -12.15 -11.65
C GLY A 95 -4.05 -10.70 -11.20
N CYS A 96 -3.30 -10.44 -10.12
CA CYS A 96 -3.03 -9.09 -9.64
C CYS A 96 -2.14 -8.30 -10.60
N LEU A 97 -2.17 -6.97 -10.48
CA LEU A 97 -1.38 -6.05 -11.31
C LEU A 97 -0.02 -5.72 -10.71
N ALA A 98 0.10 -5.80 -9.39
CA ALA A 98 1.29 -5.39 -8.65
C ALA A 98 1.38 -6.06 -7.28
N LEU A 99 2.60 -6.04 -6.71
CA LEU A 99 2.86 -6.18 -5.29
C LEU A 99 3.44 -4.86 -4.79
N SER A 100 2.95 -4.34 -3.66
CA SER A 100 3.37 -3.06 -3.08
C SER A 100 3.49 -3.14 -1.55
N GLY A 101 3.48 -2.01 -0.87
CA GLY A 101 3.63 -1.88 0.57
C GLY A 101 5.09 -1.77 1.02
N VAL A 102 5.40 -2.23 2.22
CA VAL A 102 6.74 -2.17 2.82
C VAL A 102 7.60 -3.33 2.31
N THR A 103 7.72 -3.46 0.98
CA THR A 103 8.45 -4.56 0.31
C THR A 103 9.97 -4.51 0.53
N TYR A 104 10.47 -3.40 1.08
CA TYR A 104 11.89 -3.16 1.40
C TYR A 104 12.25 -3.49 2.85
N GLY A 105 11.26 -3.69 3.72
CA GLY A 105 11.45 -3.91 5.15
C GLY A 105 10.18 -4.39 5.84
N GLY A 106 10.12 -4.26 7.14
CA GLY A 106 8.97 -4.68 7.94
C GLY A 106 8.44 -3.61 8.90
N ILE A 107 7.19 -3.75 9.29
CA ILE A 107 6.62 -2.93 10.34
C ILE A 107 7.31 -3.26 11.68
N GLY A 108 7.76 -2.22 12.39
CA GLY A 108 8.53 -2.35 13.61
C GLY A 108 10.05 -2.46 13.41
N GLU A 109 10.55 -2.41 12.17
CA GLU A 109 11.99 -2.41 11.88
C GLU A 109 12.61 -1.05 12.20
N ARG A 110 13.16 -0.92 13.40
CA ARG A 110 13.72 0.33 13.94
C ARG A 110 15.02 0.05 14.70
N THR A 111 16.08 0.78 14.37
CA THR A 111 17.41 0.66 15.01
C THR A 111 17.69 1.78 16.01
N GLY A 112 16.89 2.87 15.98
CA GLY A 112 17.11 4.06 16.80
C GLY A 112 18.16 5.02 16.24
N VAL A 113 18.72 4.70 15.07
CA VAL A 113 19.71 5.52 14.32
C VAL A 113 19.29 5.61 12.85
N PRO A 114 19.80 6.61 12.11
CA PRO A 114 19.56 6.68 10.67
C PRO A 114 20.01 5.40 9.94
N PRO A 115 19.37 5.02 8.82
CA PRO A 115 19.77 3.86 8.05
C PRO A 115 21.23 3.99 7.58
N THR A 116 21.98 2.91 7.70
CA THR A 116 23.34 2.83 7.20
C THR A 116 23.36 2.58 5.70
N GLN A 117 24.48 2.94 5.04
CA GLN A 117 24.65 2.65 3.62
C GLN A 117 24.53 1.16 3.32
N ASN A 118 25.05 0.29 4.21
CA ASN A 118 24.97 -1.16 4.05
C ASN A 118 23.52 -1.68 4.09
N GLU A 119 22.68 -1.14 4.97
CA GLU A 119 21.25 -1.48 5.00
C GLU A 119 20.55 -1.09 3.70
N ILE A 120 20.82 0.13 3.19
CA ILE A 120 20.26 0.58 1.92
C ILE A 120 20.77 -0.24 0.73
N ASP A 121 22.04 -0.65 0.73
CA ASP A 121 22.62 -1.51 -0.32
C ASP A 121 21.99 -2.91 -0.31
N ASN A 122 21.77 -3.49 0.87
CA ASN A 122 21.09 -4.77 1.03
C ASN A 122 19.63 -4.69 0.53
N VAL A 123 18.92 -3.63 0.90
CA VAL A 123 17.54 -3.37 0.44
C VAL A 123 17.50 -3.25 -1.09
N ALA A 124 18.41 -2.46 -1.68
CA ALA A 124 18.47 -2.30 -3.13
C ALA A 124 18.72 -3.63 -3.85
N THR A 125 19.62 -4.45 -3.32
CA THR A 125 19.91 -5.80 -3.84
C THR A 125 18.67 -6.70 -3.82
N ALA A 126 17.94 -6.69 -2.71
CA ALA A 126 16.70 -7.48 -2.59
C ALA A 126 15.62 -7.01 -3.55
N LEU A 127 15.41 -5.70 -3.65
CA LEU A 127 14.41 -5.12 -4.55
C LEU A 127 14.76 -5.30 -6.02
N GLU A 128 16.04 -5.23 -6.42
CA GLU A 128 16.46 -5.50 -7.80
C GLU A 128 16.10 -6.93 -8.21
N ALA A 129 16.41 -7.91 -7.36
CA ALA A 129 16.07 -9.30 -7.63
C ALA A 129 14.55 -9.53 -7.66
N ALA A 130 13.80 -8.91 -6.74
CA ALA A 130 12.35 -8.99 -6.70
C ALA A 130 11.70 -8.30 -7.92
N ALA A 131 12.17 -7.13 -8.33
CA ALA A 131 11.67 -6.41 -9.50
C ALA A 131 11.90 -7.20 -10.80
N ARG A 132 13.06 -7.84 -10.94
CA ARG A 132 13.35 -8.75 -12.08
C ARG A 132 12.38 -9.92 -12.11
N HIS A 133 12.11 -10.53 -10.95
CA HIS A 133 11.13 -11.62 -10.84
C HIS A 133 9.71 -11.12 -11.14
N ALA A 134 9.30 -10.00 -10.57
CA ALA A 134 8.00 -9.36 -10.85
C ALA A 134 7.81 -9.11 -12.35
N LYS A 135 8.82 -8.56 -13.04
CA LYS A 135 8.80 -8.33 -14.49
C LYS A 135 8.58 -9.63 -15.28
N SER A 136 9.22 -10.73 -14.86
CA SER A 136 9.04 -12.05 -15.50
C SER A 136 7.63 -12.62 -15.31
N ARG A 137 6.91 -12.17 -14.28
CA ARG A 137 5.53 -12.55 -13.97
C ARG A 137 4.49 -11.54 -14.48
N GLY A 138 4.94 -10.49 -15.20
CA GLY A 138 4.04 -9.43 -15.71
C GLY A 138 3.55 -8.46 -14.64
N LEU A 139 4.22 -8.37 -13.49
CA LEU A 139 3.84 -7.52 -12.37
C LEU A 139 4.69 -6.26 -12.26
N LEU A 140 4.10 -5.22 -11.67
CA LEU A 140 4.82 -4.09 -11.12
C LEU A 140 5.21 -4.39 -9.66
N LEU A 141 6.31 -3.75 -9.19
CA LEU A 141 6.75 -3.79 -7.80
C LEU A 141 6.73 -2.38 -7.20
N GLY A 142 5.93 -2.17 -6.17
CA GLY A 142 5.83 -0.90 -5.44
C GLY A 142 6.62 -0.90 -4.14
N ILE A 143 7.02 0.30 -3.72
CA ILE A 143 7.54 0.57 -2.38
C ILE A 143 6.72 1.70 -1.75
N GLU A 144 6.41 1.55 -0.48
CA GLU A 144 5.64 2.51 0.30
C GLU A 144 6.50 3.06 1.45
N PRO A 145 6.96 4.32 1.39
CA PRO A 145 7.56 4.95 2.56
C PRO A 145 6.52 5.09 3.67
N VAL A 146 6.85 4.56 4.85
CA VAL A 146 5.98 4.60 6.03
C VAL A 146 6.58 5.49 7.11
N ASN A 147 5.76 5.91 8.09
CA ASN A 147 6.22 6.81 9.13
C ASN A 147 7.33 6.20 10.03
N ARG A 148 8.07 7.09 10.71
CA ARG A 148 9.22 6.75 11.59
C ARG A 148 8.89 5.83 12.75
N TYR A 149 7.62 5.71 13.13
CA TYR A 149 7.20 4.81 14.20
C TYR A 149 7.05 3.38 13.72
N GLU A 150 6.92 3.18 12.42
CA GLU A 150 6.74 1.87 11.78
C GLU A 150 8.03 1.34 11.16
N ASN A 151 8.85 2.20 10.53
CA ASN A 151 10.11 1.78 9.92
C ASN A 151 11.14 2.91 9.93
N HIS A 152 12.44 2.60 9.99
CA HIS A 152 13.50 3.61 10.01
C HIS A 152 14.20 3.81 8.65
N LEU A 153 13.97 2.91 7.69
CA LEU A 153 14.71 2.90 6.43
C LEU A 153 14.20 3.96 5.42
N LEU A 154 12.88 4.13 5.33
CA LEU A 154 12.24 4.88 4.27
C LEU A 154 10.96 5.56 4.76
N ASN A 155 10.98 6.90 4.85
CA ASN A 155 9.88 7.65 5.46
C ASN A 155 9.26 8.72 4.54
N THR A 156 9.96 9.16 3.49
CA THR A 156 9.53 10.28 2.64
C THR A 156 9.54 9.93 1.16
N GLY A 157 8.79 10.70 0.36
CA GLY A 157 8.74 10.55 -1.09
C GLY A 157 10.12 10.69 -1.74
N TRP A 158 10.95 11.66 -1.31
CA TRP A 158 12.28 11.84 -1.87
C TRP A 158 13.23 10.66 -1.56
N GLN A 159 13.13 10.04 -0.37
CA GLN A 159 13.88 8.83 -0.05
C GLN A 159 13.44 7.65 -0.92
N ALA A 160 12.13 7.53 -1.17
CA ALA A 160 11.59 6.50 -2.07
C ALA A 160 12.13 6.68 -3.49
N VAL A 161 12.19 7.90 -4.01
CA VAL A 161 12.80 8.21 -5.33
C VAL A 161 14.26 7.77 -5.36
N ALA A 162 15.04 8.15 -4.36
CA ALA A 162 16.46 7.77 -4.29
C ALA A 162 16.66 6.25 -4.31
N LEU A 163 15.79 5.50 -3.60
CA LEU A 163 15.84 4.04 -3.60
C LEU A 163 15.43 3.43 -4.94
N VAL A 164 14.34 3.91 -5.57
CA VAL A 164 13.91 3.44 -6.89
C VAL A 164 14.98 3.69 -7.94
N GLU A 165 15.62 4.88 -7.92
CA GLU A 165 16.71 5.21 -8.84
C GLU A 165 17.97 4.36 -8.60
N LYS A 166 18.28 4.06 -7.33
CA LYS A 166 19.38 3.15 -6.98
C LYS A 166 19.15 1.73 -7.49
N VAL A 167 17.92 1.20 -7.38
CA VAL A 167 17.54 -0.12 -7.91
C VAL A 167 17.54 -0.14 -9.43
N GLY A 168 17.09 0.94 -10.09
CA GLY A 168 17.14 1.11 -11.54
C GLY A 168 16.21 0.20 -12.34
N ALA A 169 15.20 -0.43 -11.73
CA ALA A 169 14.28 -1.33 -12.41
C ALA A 169 13.04 -0.57 -12.93
N GLU A 170 12.75 -0.71 -14.23
CA GLU A 170 11.69 0.03 -14.94
C GLU A 170 10.27 -0.28 -14.44
N ASN A 171 10.06 -1.47 -13.88
CA ASN A 171 8.76 -1.91 -13.37
C ASN A 171 8.55 -1.60 -11.89
N MET A 172 9.40 -0.78 -11.29
CA MET A 172 9.17 -0.24 -9.95
C MET A 172 8.32 1.03 -9.97
N PHE A 173 7.58 1.24 -8.90
CA PHE A 173 6.80 2.45 -8.67
C PHE A 173 6.79 2.84 -7.18
N ILE A 174 6.41 4.08 -6.92
CA ILE A 174 6.19 4.60 -5.58
C ILE A 174 4.69 4.55 -5.26
N HIS A 175 4.40 4.06 -4.08
CA HIS A 175 3.13 4.09 -3.39
C HIS A 175 3.26 5.08 -2.23
N LEU A 176 2.44 6.13 -2.19
CA LEU A 176 2.39 7.06 -1.06
C LEU A 176 1.13 6.82 -0.24
N ASP A 177 1.15 7.24 1.02
CA ASP A 177 0.00 7.19 1.93
C ASP A 177 -0.14 8.54 2.64
N THR A 178 -1.33 9.12 2.61
CA THR A 178 -1.62 10.43 3.23
C THR A 178 -1.43 10.41 4.74
N TYR A 179 -1.68 9.30 5.43
CA TYR A 179 -1.38 9.15 6.85
C TYR A 179 0.12 9.26 7.15
N HIS A 180 0.95 8.53 6.38
CA HIS A 180 2.39 8.59 6.56
C HIS A 180 2.96 9.95 6.18
N MET A 181 2.50 10.54 5.08
CA MET A 181 2.90 11.89 4.66
C MET A 181 2.52 12.96 5.69
N ASN A 182 1.36 12.83 6.34
CA ASN A 182 0.93 13.78 7.40
C ASN A 182 1.89 13.80 8.60
N ILE A 183 2.65 12.73 8.84
CA ILE A 183 3.63 12.63 9.92
C ILE A 183 5.02 13.07 9.44
N GLU A 184 5.43 12.72 8.22
CA GLU A 184 6.83 12.79 7.79
C GLU A 184 7.13 13.96 6.87
N GLU A 185 6.18 14.38 6.04
CA GLU A 185 6.41 15.42 5.03
C GLU A 185 6.19 16.83 5.60
N LYS A 186 6.84 17.80 5.02
CA LYS A 186 6.60 19.22 5.33
C LYS A 186 5.44 19.77 4.47
N GLY A 187 4.31 19.08 4.52
CA GLY A 187 3.16 19.21 3.64
C GLY A 187 3.08 18.04 2.67
N ALA A 188 1.88 17.48 2.48
CA ALA A 188 1.65 16.32 1.63
C ALA A 188 2.02 16.60 0.16
N ALA A 189 1.86 17.85 -0.31
CA ALA A 189 2.26 18.26 -1.64
C ALA A 189 3.75 18.00 -1.93
N ASN A 190 4.64 18.20 -0.96
CA ASN A 190 6.08 17.98 -1.18
C ASN A 190 6.38 16.50 -1.48
N GLY A 191 5.83 15.55 -0.70
CA GLY A 191 6.02 14.14 -0.95
C GLY A 191 5.50 13.72 -2.33
N ILE A 192 4.32 14.24 -2.74
CA ILE A 192 3.71 13.97 -4.05
C ILE A 192 4.56 14.54 -5.19
N LEU A 193 5.02 15.80 -5.06
CA LEU A 193 5.85 16.46 -6.06
C LEU A 193 7.23 15.79 -6.21
N ASP A 194 7.84 15.38 -5.11
CA ASP A 194 9.11 14.65 -5.13
C ASP A 194 8.95 13.30 -5.84
N ALA A 195 7.90 12.55 -5.50
CA ALA A 195 7.65 11.22 -6.05
C ALA A 195 7.07 11.21 -7.48
N ARG A 196 6.67 12.36 -8.05
CA ARG A 196 5.86 12.50 -9.29
C ARG A 196 6.29 11.60 -10.46
N LYS A 197 7.60 11.36 -10.62
CA LYS A 197 8.15 10.55 -11.72
C LYS A 197 7.76 9.07 -11.61
N TYR A 198 7.64 8.56 -10.39
CA TYR A 198 7.43 7.14 -10.11
C TYR A 198 6.12 6.87 -9.38
N LEU A 199 5.38 7.91 -8.98
CA LEU A 199 4.12 7.76 -8.25
C LEU A 199 3.03 7.14 -9.15
N LYS A 200 2.54 5.97 -8.76
CA LYS A 200 1.46 5.27 -9.48
C LYS A 200 0.29 4.87 -8.58
N TYR A 201 0.45 5.00 -7.29
CA TYR A 201 -0.51 4.52 -6.32
C TYR A 201 -0.46 5.37 -5.05
N ILE A 202 -1.63 5.68 -4.49
CA ILE A 202 -1.71 6.43 -3.24
C ILE A 202 -2.82 5.87 -2.35
N HIS A 203 -2.50 5.64 -1.08
CA HIS A 203 -3.47 5.44 -0.03
C HIS A 203 -4.04 6.77 0.43
N LEU A 204 -5.36 6.84 0.45
CA LEU A 204 -6.14 7.94 0.99
C LEU A 204 -6.60 7.52 2.39
N SER A 205 -5.74 7.71 3.37
CA SER A 205 -5.91 7.32 4.76
C SER A 205 -5.93 8.55 5.65
N GLU A 206 -6.87 8.61 6.61
CA GLU A 206 -6.98 9.75 7.51
C GLU A 206 -5.85 9.78 8.55
N SER A 207 -5.60 10.93 9.16
CA SER A 207 -4.55 11.18 10.15
C SER A 207 -4.62 10.27 11.40
N ASP A 208 -5.75 9.64 11.65
CA ASP A 208 -5.96 8.67 12.72
C ASP A 208 -6.32 7.26 12.21
N ARG A 209 -6.17 7.00 10.88
CA ARG A 209 -6.56 5.74 10.21
C ARG A 209 -8.08 5.49 10.20
N GLY A 210 -8.89 6.51 10.51
CA GLY A 210 -10.35 6.44 10.57
C GLY A 210 -11.04 6.86 9.27
N THR A 211 -12.18 7.57 9.43
CA THR A 211 -13.00 8.03 8.31
C THR A 211 -12.36 9.22 7.60
N PRO A 212 -12.00 9.13 6.31
CA PRO A 212 -11.46 10.26 5.55
C PRO A 212 -12.36 11.50 5.61
N GLY A 213 -11.74 12.64 5.92
CA GLY A 213 -12.42 13.93 6.11
C GLY A 213 -12.82 14.23 7.57
N CYS A 214 -12.60 13.29 8.50
CA CYS A 214 -12.92 13.48 9.93
C CYS A 214 -11.70 13.78 10.80
N GLY A 215 -10.49 13.82 10.23
CA GLY A 215 -9.24 14.08 10.94
C GLY A 215 -8.56 15.38 10.52
N THR A 216 -7.23 15.35 10.42
CA THR A 216 -6.40 16.53 10.20
C THR A 216 -5.59 16.49 8.89
N CYS A 217 -5.79 15.51 8.02
CA CYS A 217 -5.18 15.50 6.70
C CYS A 217 -5.66 16.70 5.86
N ASP A 218 -4.73 17.43 5.25
CA ASP A 218 -5.08 18.50 4.30
C ASP A 218 -5.42 17.89 2.94
N TRP A 219 -6.67 17.50 2.79
CA TRP A 219 -7.17 16.86 1.58
C TRP A 219 -7.13 17.78 0.36
N ASP A 220 -7.28 19.10 0.54
CA ASP A 220 -7.16 20.05 -0.56
C ASP A 220 -5.72 20.14 -1.07
N GLU A 221 -4.74 20.16 -0.18
CA GLU A 221 -3.32 20.10 -0.54
C GLU A 221 -3.00 18.80 -1.30
N VAL A 222 -3.46 17.64 -0.80
CA VAL A 222 -3.23 16.33 -1.44
C VAL A 222 -3.81 16.29 -2.86
N PHE A 223 -5.09 16.59 -3.02
CA PHE A 223 -5.75 16.48 -4.32
C PHE A 223 -5.29 17.55 -5.31
N ALA A 224 -4.94 18.76 -4.84
CA ALA A 224 -4.33 19.80 -5.68
C ALA A 224 -2.96 19.37 -6.21
N ALA A 225 -2.11 18.78 -5.34
CA ALA A 225 -0.80 18.27 -5.76
C ALA A 225 -0.90 17.12 -6.76
N LEU A 226 -1.83 16.17 -6.54
CA LEU A 226 -2.08 15.09 -7.50
C LEU A 226 -2.54 15.62 -8.85
N ALA A 227 -3.43 16.62 -8.87
CA ALA A 227 -3.87 17.27 -10.10
C ALA A 227 -2.73 18.01 -10.80
N ALA A 228 -1.87 18.72 -10.04
CA ALA A 228 -0.75 19.48 -10.58
C ALA A 228 0.28 18.59 -11.29
N ILE A 229 0.48 17.34 -10.83
CA ILE A 229 1.38 16.38 -11.50
C ILE A 229 0.68 15.58 -12.61
N GLY A 230 -0.62 15.80 -12.87
CA GLY A 230 -1.38 15.01 -13.84
C GLY A 230 -1.51 13.53 -13.43
N PHE A 231 -1.75 13.26 -12.16
CA PHE A 231 -1.82 11.89 -11.65
C PHE A 231 -2.95 11.09 -12.28
N THR A 232 -2.63 9.91 -12.79
CA THR A 232 -3.58 8.96 -13.42
C THR A 232 -3.52 7.57 -12.80
N GLY A 233 -2.91 7.45 -11.62
CA GLY A 233 -2.72 6.19 -10.91
C GLY A 233 -3.95 5.75 -10.10
N GLY A 234 -3.73 4.79 -9.20
CA GLY A 234 -4.77 4.27 -8.30
C GLY A 234 -4.92 5.13 -7.03
N LEU A 235 -6.16 5.43 -6.70
CA LEU A 235 -6.57 6.10 -5.47
C LEU A 235 -7.25 5.06 -4.57
N ALA A 236 -6.63 4.61 -3.50
CA ALA A 236 -7.20 3.58 -2.63
C ALA A 236 -7.54 4.14 -1.25
N MET A 237 -8.77 3.97 -0.83
CA MET A 237 -9.14 4.25 0.55
C MET A 237 -8.57 3.19 1.48
N GLU A 238 -7.90 3.63 2.54
CA GLU A 238 -7.39 2.77 3.60
C GLU A 238 -7.84 3.28 4.97
N SER A 239 -8.36 2.36 5.78
CA SER A 239 -8.70 2.60 7.18
C SER A 239 -8.54 1.30 7.97
N PHE A 240 -8.20 1.41 9.23
CA PHE A 240 -7.94 0.26 10.10
C PHE A 240 -8.99 0.14 11.19
N ILE A 241 -10.09 -0.56 10.87
CA ILE A 241 -11.22 -0.78 11.76
C ILE A 241 -11.17 -2.21 12.29
N ASN A 242 -11.35 -2.39 13.58
CA ASN A 242 -11.42 -3.74 14.22
C ASN A 242 -10.20 -4.62 13.92
N MET A 243 -9.00 -4.07 14.08
CA MET A 243 -7.76 -4.80 13.84
C MET A 243 -7.53 -5.92 14.86
N PRO A 244 -7.06 -7.10 14.40
CA PRO A 244 -6.54 -8.11 15.31
C PRO A 244 -5.40 -7.55 16.18
N PRO A 245 -5.29 -7.96 17.46
CA PRO A 245 -4.32 -7.37 18.40
C PRO A 245 -2.88 -7.35 17.89
N GLU A 246 -2.47 -8.38 17.16
CA GLU A 246 -1.11 -8.50 16.62
C GLU A 246 -0.82 -7.42 15.58
N ILE A 247 -1.81 -7.09 14.74
CA ILE A 247 -1.71 -6.04 13.71
C ILE A 247 -1.86 -4.67 14.35
N ALA A 248 -2.83 -4.51 15.25
CA ALA A 248 -3.04 -3.27 16.01
C ALA A 248 -1.78 -2.86 16.78
N HIS A 249 -1.04 -3.83 17.35
CA HIS A 249 0.23 -3.58 18.01
C HIS A 249 1.28 -2.98 17.06
N GLY A 250 1.43 -3.56 15.88
CA GLY A 250 2.40 -3.08 14.88
C GLY A 250 2.08 -1.67 14.36
N LEU A 251 0.79 -1.37 14.16
CA LEU A 251 0.29 -0.10 13.62
C LEU A 251 -0.02 0.95 14.69
N SER A 252 0.09 0.60 15.97
CA SER A 252 -0.25 1.48 17.11
C SER A 252 -1.71 2.00 17.10
N VAL A 253 -2.66 1.14 16.68
CA VAL A 253 -4.09 1.46 16.67
C VAL A 253 -4.77 0.85 17.90
N TRP A 254 -4.82 1.62 18.98
CA TRP A 254 -5.26 1.15 20.30
C TRP A 254 -6.74 1.39 20.60
N ARG A 255 -7.40 2.22 19.85
CA ARG A 255 -8.81 2.59 20.04
C ARG A 255 -9.59 2.44 18.74
N PRO A 256 -10.91 2.29 18.80
CA PRO A 256 -11.73 2.38 17.61
C PRO A 256 -11.52 3.73 16.91
N VAL A 257 -11.24 3.70 15.62
CA VAL A 257 -11.01 4.89 14.77
C VAL A 257 -12.26 5.28 13.99
N ALA A 258 -13.22 4.38 13.89
CA ALA A 258 -14.58 4.59 13.41
C ALA A 258 -15.52 3.62 14.14
N LYS A 259 -16.82 3.82 14.04
CA LYS A 259 -17.83 2.94 14.65
C LYS A 259 -17.83 1.56 13.99
N ASP A 260 -17.85 1.54 12.67
CA ASP A 260 -17.87 0.33 11.84
C ASP A 260 -17.44 0.66 10.40
N GLU A 261 -17.32 -0.37 9.57
CA GLU A 261 -16.97 -0.22 8.16
C GLU A 261 -18.00 0.58 7.34
N SER A 262 -19.28 0.52 7.73
CA SER A 262 -20.33 1.28 7.02
C SER A 262 -20.12 2.78 7.20
N GLU A 263 -19.79 3.24 8.40
CA GLU A 263 -19.47 4.64 8.66
C GLU A 263 -18.38 5.16 7.72
N VAL A 264 -17.29 4.42 7.58
CA VAL A 264 -16.17 4.81 6.73
C VAL A 264 -16.55 4.79 5.25
N MET A 265 -17.25 3.74 4.82
CA MET A 265 -17.65 3.61 3.42
C MET A 265 -18.73 4.60 3.00
N GLU A 266 -19.70 4.87 3.86
CA GLU A 266 -20.83 5.75 3.53
C GLU A 266 -20.51 7.25 3.67
N ASN A 267 -19.50 7.60 4.48
CA ASN A 267 -19.07 8.98 4.65
C ASN A 267 -17.73 9.28 3.97
N GLY A 268 -16.70 8.46 4.22
CA GLY A 268 -15.34 8.68 3.71
C GLY A 268 -15.24 8.52 2.19
N LEU A 269 -15.83 7.47 1.62
CA LEU A 269 -15.76 7.23 0.17
C LEU A 269 -16.45 8.34 -0.65
N PRO A 270 -17.65 8.80 -0.34
CA PRO A 270 -18.26 9.94 -1.05
C PRO A 270 -17.45 11.23 -0.89
N PHE A 271 -16.88 11.48 0.29
CA PHE A 271 -15.97 12.60 0.53
C PHE A 271 -14.78 12.56 -0.43
N LEU A 272 -14.04 11.46 -0.47
CA LEU A 272 -12.87 11.29 -1.34
C LEU A 272 -13.23 11.39 -2.83
N ARG A 273 -14.34 10.76 -3.25
CA ARG A 273 -14.84 10.87 -4.64
C ARG A 273 -15.20 12.29 -5.02
N ASN A 274 -15.80 13.06 -4.11
CA ASN A 274 -16.11 14.47 -4.34
C ASN A 274 -14.85 15.31 -4.48
N LYS A 275 -13.83 15.08 -3.63
CA LYS A 275 -12.51 15.71 -3.78
C LYS A 275 -11.87 15.38 -5.12
N ALA A 276 -11.84 14.11 -5.52
CA ALA A 276 -11.27 13.70 -6.81
C ALA A 276 -11.98 14.35 -8.00
N LYS A 277 -13.33 14.49 -7.97
CA LYS A 277 -14.09 15.23 -8.98
C LYS A 277 -13.76 16.73 -8.97
N GLN A 278 -13.70 17.35 -7.78
CA GLN A 278 -13.36 18.77 -7.63
C GLN A 278 -12.03 19.11 -8.31
N TYR A 279 -11.04 18.22 -8.17
CA TYR A 279 -9.71 18.38 -8.74
C TYR A 279 -9.50 17.69 -10.11
N LYS A 280 -10.58 17.18 -10.73
CA LYS A 280 -10.58 16.56 -12.07
C LYS A 280 -9.64 15.36 -12.21
N LEU A 281 -9.55 14.53 -11.17
CA LEU A 281 -8.80 13.28 -11.19
C LEU A 281 -9.65 12.08 -11.65
N ILE A 282 -10.97 12.24 -11.65
CA ILE A 282 -11.95 11.27 -12.17
C ILE A 282 -13.07 12.01 -12.90
#